data_0f038a76325c0eb21286b1b2ca812eb2
#
_entry.id   0f038a76325c0eb21286b1b2ca812eb2
#
_cell.length_a   1.000
_cell.length_b   1.000
_cell.length_c   1.000
_cell.angle_alpha   90.00
_cell.angle_beta   90.00
_cell.angle_gamma   90.00
#
_symmetry.space_group_name_H-M   'P 1'
#
loop_
_entity.id
_entity.type
_entity.pdbx_description
1 polymer ?
#
loop_
_entity_poly.entity_id
_entity_poly.type
_entity_poly.pdbx_seq_one_letter_code
_entity_poly.pdbx_strand_id
1 'polypeptide(L)'
;MNDFESKLKEIVEIDDSWEVKSFYGQFTYYTFLNKTYCVSKYEYKNARTSYVFSKKGEMLYRCFTDEDILKFIEQKVHKSKNKC
;
A
#
# COMPACT_ATOMS: atom_id res chain seq x y z
N MET A 1 10.08 -12.33 6.10
CA MET A 1 9.65 -12.04 4.72
C MET A 1 8.28 -11.41 4.72
N ASN A 2 8.11 -10.37 3.99
CA ASN A 2 6.85 -9.62 4.00
C ASN A 2 6.03 -9.92 2.76
N ASP A 3 5.04 -10.80 2.90
CA ASP A 3 4.19 -11.17 1.78
C ASP A 3 3.43 -10.00 1.20
N PHE A 4 2.98 -9.10 2.06
CA PHE A 4 2.22 -7.96 1.59
C PHE A 4 3.08 -7.08 0.68
N GLU A 5 4.30 -6.84 1.09
CA GLU A 5 5.21 -6.03 0.28
C GLU A 5 5.47 -6.66 -1.07
N SER A 6 5.68 -7.97 -1.08
CA SER A 6 5.93 -8.67 -2.34
C SER A 6 4.74 -8.57 -3.28
N LYS A 7 3.55 -8.76 -2.73
CA LYS A 7 2.35 -8.69 -3.55
C LYS A 7 2.10 -7.27 -4.05
N LEU A 8 2.38 -6.29 -3.21
CA LEU A 8 2.21 -4.90 -3.62
C LEU A 8 3.14 -4.57 -4.77
N LYS A 9 4.38 -5.05 -4.71
CA LYS A 9 5.33 -4.80 -5.78
C LYS A 9 4.92 -5.43 -7.09
N GLU A 10 4.12 -6.46 -7.03
CA GLU A 10 3.67 -7.13 -8.24
C GLU A 10 2.59 -6.34 -8.97
N ILE A 11 1.82 -5.56 -8.25
CA ILE A 11 0.68 -4.88 -8.86
C ILE A 11 0.89 -3.39 -9.10
N VAL A 12 1.96 -2.81 -8.58
CA VAL A 12 2.26 -1.40 -8.85
C VAL A 12 3.62 -1.30 -9.53
N GLU A 13 3.80 -0.20 -10.23
CA GLU A 13 5.10 0.07 -10.84
C GLU A 13 6.05 0.56 -9.78
N ILE A 14 7.25 0.04 -9.81
CA ILE A 14 8.28 0.42 -8.87
C ILE A 14 9.20 1.42 -9.55
N ASP A 15 9.34 2.59 -8.97
CA ASP A 15 10.26 3.58 -9.48
C ASP A 15 11.19 4.00 -8.34
N ASP A 16 11.96 5.03 -8.58
CA ASP A 16 12.96 5.47 -7.61
C ASP A 16 12.32 6.01 -6.33
N SER A 17 11.03 6.30 -6.35
CA SER A 17 10.35 6.82 -5.18
C SER A 17 9.86 5.73 -4.23
N TRP A 18 10.02 4.46 -4.61
CA TRP A 18 9.60 3.37 -3.73
C TRP A 18 10.32 3.47 -2.40
N GLU A 19 9.55 3.48 -1.34
CA GLU A 19 10.11 3.65 -0.02
C GLU A 19 9.24 2.92 0.99
N VAL A 20 9.88 2.25 1.94
CA VAL A 20 9.18 1.54 3.00
C VAL A 20 9.71 2.08 4.32
N LYS A 21 8.82 2.52 5.19
CA LYS A 21 9.20 3.00 6.50
C LYS A 21 8.37 2.33 7.58
N SER A 22 9.02 1.91 8.64
CA SER A 22 8.35 1.26 9.76
C SER A 22 8.64 2.03 11.04
N PHE A 23 7.62 2.17 11.88
CA PHE A 23 7.75 2.88 13.14
C PHE A 23 7.28 1.99 14.27
N TYR A 24 8.16 1.69 15.21
CA TYR A 24 7.85 0.97 16.44
C TYR A 24 7.20 -0.39 16.20
N GLY A 25 7.38 -0.95 15.01
CA GLY A 25 6.81 -2.25 14.71
C GLY A 25 5.30 -2.28 14.60
N GLN A 26 4.66 -1.13 14.68
CA GLN A 26 3.20 -1.05 14.64
C GLN A 26 2.67 -0.37 13.40
N PHE A 27 3.49 0.40 12.75
CA PHE A 27 3.05 1.24 11.66
C PHE A 27 4.08 1.16 10.55
N THR A 28 3.65 0.71 9.38
CA THR A 28 4.52 0.62 8.21
C THR A 28 3.81 1.26 7.05
N TYR A 29 4.52 2.09 6.30
CA TYR A 29 3.90 2.58 5.09
C TYR A 29 4.84 2.45 3.90
N TYR A 30 4.22 2.35 2.74
CA TYR A 30 4.86 2.13 1.47
C TYR A 30 4.48 3.27 0.54
N THR A 31 5.48 3.93 -0.02
CA THR A 31 5.26 5.06 -0.93
C THR A 31 5.75 4.66 -2.31
N PHE A 32 5.00 5.02 -3.33
CA PHE A 32 5.37 4.63 -4.68
C PHE A 32 4.76 5.59 -5.70
N LEU A 33 5.16 5.41 -6.96
CA LEU A 33 4.71 6.20 -8.09
C LEU A 33 4.95 7.69 -7.86
N ASN A 34 6.24 8.01 -7.74
CA ASN A 34 6.68 9.39 -7.55
C ASN A 34 6.07 10.01 -6.30
N LYS A 35 5.93 9.18 -5.26
CA LYS A 35 5.39 9.59 -3.96
C LYS A 35 3.94 10.05 -4.03
N THR A 36 3.26 9.72 -5.11
CA THR A 36 1.86 10.08 -5.24
C THR A 36 0.96 9.24 -4.36
N TYR A 37 1.28 7.95 -4.26
CA TYR A 37 0.44 7.01 -3.51
C TYR A 37 1.16 6.50 -2.30
N CYS A 38 0.39 6.22 -1.27
CA CYS A 38 0.91 5.70 -0.02
C CYS A 38 -0.06 4.68 0.56
N VAL A 39 0.46 3.54 0.97
CA VAL A 39 -0.32 2.53 1.66
C VAL A 39 0.23 2.42 3.07
N SER A 40 -0.62 2.57 4.06
CA SER A 40 -0.24 2.48 5.45
C SER A 40 -0.83 1.23 6.07
N LYS A 41 -0.03 0.51 6.82
CA LYS A 41 -0.47 -0.68 7.52
C LYS A 41 -0.28 -0.44 9.02
N TYR A 42 -1.37 -0.55 9.76
CA TYR A 42 -1.35 -0.34 11.21
C TYR A 42 -1.59 -1.68 11.90
N GLU A 43 -0.63 -2.10 12.70
CA GLU A 43 -0.72 -3.35 13.44
C GLU A 43 -0.69 -3.04 14.93
N TYR A 44 -1.79 -3.25 15.61
CA TYR A 44 -1.88 -2.99 17.03
C TYR A 44 -2.09 -4.30 17.77
N LYS A 45 -1.57 -4.35 18.98
CA LYS A 45 -1.59 -5.56 19.77
C LYS A 45 -2.99 -6.10 19.99
N ASN A 46 -3.91 -5.25 20.33
CA ASN A 46 -5.24 -5.67 20.73
C ASN A 46 -6.32 -5.16 19.79
N ALA A 47 -5.96 -4.96 18.53
CA ALA A 47 -6.91 -4.44 17.57
C ALA A 47 -6.65 -5.08 16.23
N ARG A 48 -7.63 -4.99 15.36
CA ARG A 48 -7.46 -5.52 14.01
C ARG A 48 -6.42 -4.71 13.25
N THR A 49 -5.65 -5.40 12.44
CA THR A 49 -4.76 -4.73 11.51
C THR A 49 -5.61 -3.93 10.54
N SER A 50 -5.22 -2.72 10.26
CA SER A 50 -5.95 -1.89 9.31
C SER A 50 -5.00 -1.38 8.24
N TYR A 51 -5.56 -1.12 7.08
CA TYR A 51 -4.82 -0.64 5.93
C TYR A 51 -5.49 0.61 5.40
N VAL A 52 -4.70 1.59 5.03
CA VAL A 52 -5.20 2.85 4.49
C VAL A 52 -4.48 3.15 3.19
N PHE A 53 -5.23 3.48 2.16
CA PHE A 53 -4.66 3.87 0.88
C PHE A 53 -4.89 5.37 0.69
N SER A 54 -3.81 6.09 0.42
CA SER A 54 -3.86 7.54 0.28
C SER A 54 -3.25 7.97 -1.04
N LYS A 55 -3.73 9.08 -1.54
CA LYS A 55 -3.16 9.72 -2.71
C LYS A 55 -2.91 11.18 -2.37
N LYS A 56 -1.63 11.58 -2.41
CA LYS A 56 -1.24 12.95 -2.10
C LYS A 56 -1.77 13.41 -0.74
N GLY A 57 -1.72 12.49 0.22
CA GLY A 57 -2.13 12.82 1.58
C GLY A 57 -3.61 12.69 1.86
N GLU A 58 -4.40 12.37 0.86
CA GLU A 58 -5.83 12.22 1.03
C GLU A 58 -6.20 10.74 1.10
N MET A 59 -6.90 10.35 2.17
CA MET A 59 -7.30 8.96 2.33
C MET A 59 -8.40 8.63 1.33
N LEU A 60 -8.17 7.58 0.55
CA LEU A 60 -9.15 7.14 -0.43
C LEU A 60 -9.87 5.88 -0.01
N TYR A 61 -9.26 5.05 0.82
CA TYR A 61 -9.85 3.76 1.14
C TYR A 61 -9.22 3.23 2.42
N ARG A 62 -10.01 2.52 3.19
CA ARG A 62 -9.56 1.90 4.42
C ARG A 62 -10.21 0.53 4.54
N CYS A 63 -9.43 -0.46 4.96
CA CYS A 63 -9.94 -1.80 5.12
C CYS A 63 -9.13 -2.52 6.18
N PHE A 64 -9.46 -3.80 6.40
CA PHE A 64 -8.84 -4.56 7.49
C PHE A 64 -8.16 -5.83 7.04
N THR A 65 -8.07 -6.08 5.75
CA THR A 65 -7.36 -7.24 5.24
C THR A 65 -6.43 -6.81 4.12
N ASP A 66 -5.32 -7.56 3.95
CA ASP A 66 -4.41 -7.25 2.88
C ASP A 66 -5.03 -7.58 1.52
N GLU A 67 -5.91 -8.57 1.46
CA GLU A 67 -6.58 -8.89 0.21
C GLU A 67 -7.41 -7.73 -0.30
N ASP A 68 -8.16 -7.12 0.60
CA ASP A 68 -9.03 -6.01 0.20
C ASP A 68 -8.22 -4.80 -0.25
N ILE A 69 -7.16 -4.47 0.46
CA ILE A 69 -6.38 -3.30 0.09
C ILE A 69 -5.64 -3.54 -1.24
N LEU A 70 -5.13 -4.75 -1.43
CA LEU A 70 -4.42 -5.06 -2.67
C LEU A 70 -5.36 -5.05 -3.86
N LYS A 71 -6.58 -5.56 -3.67
CA LYS A 71 -7.57 -5.53 -4.73
C LYS A 71 -7.94 -4.09 -5.10
N PHE A 72 -8.11 -3.24 -4.10
CA PHE A 72 -8.46 -1.86 -4.35
C PHE A 72 -7.33 -1.15 -5.10
N ILE A 73 -6.09 -1.39 -4.67
CA ILE A 73 -4.94 -0.77 -5.31
C ILE A 73 -4.83 -1.23 -6.76
N GLU A 74 -5.05 -2.51 -6.99
CA GLU A 74 -4.96 -3.04 -8.33
C GLU A 74 -5.96 -2.38 -9.27
N GLN A 75 -7.13 -2.05 -8.77
CA GLN A 75 -8.15 -1.39 -9.57
C GLN A 75 -7.82 0.08 -9.82
N LYS A 76 -7.15 0.72 -8.87
CA LYS A 76 -6.88 2.15 -8.98
C LYS A 76 -5.53 2.45 -9.60
N VAL A 77 -4.55 1.61 -9.33
CA VAL A 77 -3.17 1.87 -9.71
C VAL A 77 -2.57 0.61 -10.25
N HIS A 78 -3.10 0.06 -11.29
CA HIS A 78 -2.49 -1.15 -11.81
C HIS A 78 -1.32 -0.79 -12.71
N LYS A 79 -0.47 -1.77 -12.91
CA LYS A 79 0.65 -1.59 -13.78
C LYS A 79 0.13 -1.26 -15.17
N SER A 80 0.68 -0.25 -15.75
CA SER A 80 0.24 0.15 -17.05
C SER A 80 0.66 -0.88 -18.07
N LYS A 81 -0.08 -1.18 -18.81
CA LYS A 81 0.17 -2.07 -19.80
C LYS A 81 -0.93 -2.14 -20.68
N ASN A 82 -1.25 -1.82 -20.56
CA ASN A 82 -2.18 -1.68 -21.01
C ASN A 82 -2.78 -1.11 -21.47
N LYS A 83 -3.01 -0.77 -21.93
CA LYS A 83 -3.59 -0.25 -22.22
C LYS A 83 -3.95 -0.32 -22.91
N CYS A 84 -4.15 -0.42 -23.38
CA CYS A 84 -4.55 -0.33 -24.03
C CYS A 84 -4.77 -0.03 -24.48
#